data_fa93df00c5ce87a0dbcd8839087fbd6c
#
_entry.id   fa93df00c5ce87a0dbcd8839087fbd6c
#
_cell.length_a   1.000
_cell.length_b   1.000
_cell.length_c   1.000
_cell.angle_alpha   90.00
_cell.angle_beta   90.00
_cell.angle_gamma   90.00
#
_symmetry.space_group_name_H-M   'P 1'
#
loop_
_entity.id
_entity.type
_entity.pdbx_description
1 polymer ?
#
loop_
_entity_poly.entity_id
_entity_poly.type
_entity_poly.pdbx_seq_one_letter_code
_entity_poly.pdbx_strand_id
1 'polypeptide(L)'
;DKIKSSKKEFEEDFNVVVGTGSDLNGVERELNTTFESNYYYLYDTSKPSYNSSTGEGVLITYKSNYSEETSYIGSDSDNTWTDASLVSAHYNASESYDYFYETFSRNSIDGSGGTVRSFENVKNSDGTEMNNAYWNGKGIYYGNGEDMFTPLAGALDVAAHEWSHGVVEWTSGFVYQDESGALNESFADIFGVMVDRDDWAIGEDIVNSNYYPNGFLRSMKEPEKGDQPSHYDDAVFL
;
A
#
# COMPACT_ATOMS: atom_id res chain seq x y z
N ASP A 1 16.04 -20.00 29.73
CA ASP A 1 16.68 -20.78 28.69
C ASP A 1 16.71 -19.96 27.40
N LYS A 2 17.93 -19.82 26.88
CA LYS A 2 18.32 -18.88 25.84
C LYS A 2 17.71 -19.26 24.49
N ILE A 3 16.85 -18.44 23.94
CA ILE A 3 16.55 -18.44 22.51
C ILE A 3 17.79 -17.86 21.81
N LYS A 4 18.62 -18.75 21.28
CA LYS A 4 19.66 -18.37 20.32
C LYS A 4 18.96 -18.02 19.02
N SER A 5 18.86 -16.74 18.70
CA SER A 5 18.60 -16.32 17.32
C SER A 5 19.79 -16.81 16.48
N SER A 6 19.58 -17.79 15.65
CA SER A 6 20.51 -18.14 14.59
C SER A 6 20.50 -16.98 13.58
N LYS A 7 21.47 -16.08 13.65
CA LYS A 7 21.87 -15.28 12.51
C LYS A 7 22.37 -16.27 11.46
N LYS A 8 21.50 -16.65 10.53
CA LYS A 8 21.93 -17.27 9.29
C LYS A 8 22.63 -16.16 8.51
N GLU A 9 23.91 -16.32 8.26
CA GLU A 9 24.65 -15.50 7.30
C GLU A 9 23.97 -15.70 5.94
N PHE A 10 23.26 -14.69 5.47
CA PHE A 10 22.72 -14.62 4.12
C PHE A 10 23.84 -14.11 3.22
N GLU A 11 24.70 -15.00 2.79
CA GLU A 11 25.56 -14.82 1.61
C GLU A 11 24.91 -15.54 0.41
N GLU A 12 23.77 -15.05 -0.05
CA GLU A 12 23.27 -15.33 -1.39
C GLU A 12 22.74 -14.02 -1.96
N ASP A 13 23.28 -13.60 -3.10
CA ASP A 13 22.69 -12.53 -3.90
C ASP A 13 21.24 -12.95 -4.20
N PHE A 14 20.28 -12.29 -3.55
CA PHE A 14 18.86 -12.48 -3.86
C PHE A 14 18.64 -12.08 -5.31
N ASN A 15 18.54 -13.07 -6.19
CA ASN A 15 18.27 -12.82 -7.59
C ASN A 15 16.83 -12.32 -7.73
N VAL A 16 16.69 -11.05 -8.06
CA VAL A 16 15.42 -10.50 -8.52
C VAL A 16 15.01 -11.24 -9.78
N VAL A 17 13.82 -11.76 -9.78
CA VAL A 17 13.18 -12.40 -10.94
C VAL A 17 11.82 -11.77 -11.17
N VAL A 18 11.45 -11.61 -12.43
CA VAL A 18 10.15 -11.02 -12.78
C VAL A 18 9.10 -12.12 -12.85
N GLY A 19 8.07 -12.00 -12.05
CA GLY A 19 6.84 -12.78 -12.13
C GLY A 19 5.73 -11.99 -12.79
N THR A 20 4.60 -12.64 -13.06
CA THR A 20 3.41 -12.02 -13.64
C THR A 20 2.16 -12.44 -12.91
N GLY A 21 1.13 -11.59 -12.93
CA GLY A 21 -0.20 -11.89 -12.43
C GLY A 21 -1.20 -10.82 -12.80
N SER A 22 -2.48 -11.19 -12.79
CA SER A 22 -3.54 -10.21 -12.99
C SER A 22 -3.88 -9.52 -11.67
N ASP A 23 -3.92 -8.20 -11.68
CA ASP A 23 -4.37 -7.40 -10.55
C ASP A 23 -5.91 -7.47 -10.37
N LEU A 24 -6.43 -6.79 -9.35
CA LEU A 24 -7.86 -6.74 -9.05
C LEU A 24 -8.70 -6.06 -10.15
N ASN A 25 -8.07 -5.25 -11.00
CA ASN A 25 -8.70 -4.59 -12.14
C ASN A 25 -8.59 -5.43 -13.43
N GLY A 26 -8.02 -6.65 -13.33
CA GLY A 26 -7.87 -7.59 -14.44
C GLY A 26 -6.72 -7.23 -15.39
N VAL A 27 -5.82 -6.34 -14.99
CA VAL A 27 -4.64 -5.96 -15.77
C VAL A 27 -3.48 -6.89 -15.40
N GLU A 28 -2.79 -7.40 -16.42
CA GLU A 28 -1.56 -8.19 -16.21
C GLU A 28 -0.42 -7.25 -15.76
N ARG A 29 0.21 -7.58 -14.64
CA ARG A 29 1.32 -6.84 -14.03
C ARG A 29 2.57 -7.69 -13.99
N GLU A 30 3.71 -7.04 -14.21
CA GLU A 30 5.02 -7.60 -13.90
C GLU A 30 5.36 -7.29 -12.44
N LEU A 31 5.88 -8.28 -11.71
CA LEU A 31 6.21 -8.17 -10.29
C LEU A 31 7.66 -8.55 -10.08
N ASN A 32 8.43 -7.68 -9.41
CA ASN A 32 9.75 -8.04 -8.94
C ASN A 32 9.63 -8.94 -7.72
N THR A 33 10.10 -10.16 -7.85
CA THR A 33 10.06 -11.21 -6.84
C THR A 33 11.45 -11.75 -6.54
N THR A 34 11.58 -12.51 -5.47
CA THR A 34 12.82 -13.19 -5.11
C THR A 34 12.61 -14.69 -5.11
N PHE A 35 13.53 -15.44 -5.74
CA PHE A 35 13.50 -16.90 -5.74
C PHE A 35 14.38 -17.45 -4.63
N GLU A 36 13.79 -18.23 -3.72
CA GLU A 36 14.49 -18.91 -2.63
C GLU A 36 13.84 -20.25 -2.33
N SER A 37 14.63 -21.28 -2.07
CA SER A 37 14.18 -22.61 -1.60
C SER A 37 13.05 -23.22 -2.46
N ASN A 38 13.11 -23.07 -3.77
CA ASN A 38 12.16 -23.52 -4.79
C ASN A 38 10.80 -22.79 -4.79
N TYR A 39 10.72 -21.61 -4.17
CA TYR A 39 9.54 -20.74 -4.21
C TYR A 39 9.93 -19.33 -4.62
N TYR A 40 8.98 -18.63 -5.21
CA TYR A 40 9.05 -17.20 -5.48
C TYR A 40 8.28 -16.48 -4.38
N TYR A 41 8.83 -15.35 -3.94
CA TYR A 41 8.25 -14.56 -2.86
C TYR A 41 8.00 -13.13 -3.33
N LEU A 42 6.92 -12.52 -2.87
CA LEU A 42 6.65 -11.08 -3.03
C LEU A 42 7.58 -10.28 -2.11
N TYR A 43 8.84 -10.32 -2.46
CA TYR A 43 9.96 -9.72 -1.76
C TYR A 43 10.84 -9.04 -2.82
N ASP A 44 10.61 -7.72 -3.03
CA ASP A 44 11.26 -6.94 -4.07
C ASP A 44 12.56 -6.32 -3.53
N THR A 45 13.68 -6.81 -4.02
CA THR A 45 15.03 -6.31 -3.74
C THR A 45 15.59 -5.46 -4.88
N SER A 46 14.78 -5.10 -5.87
CA SER A 46 15.21 -4.32 -7.04
C SER A 46 15.36 -2.83 -6.77
N LYS A 47 14.74 -2.34 -5.68
CA LYS A 47 14.69 -0.91 -5.39
C LYS A 47 16.01 -0.38 -4.84
N PRO A 48 16.37 0.90 -5.13
CA PRO A 48 17.58 1.55 -4.60
C PRO A 48 17.70 1.55 -3.07
N SER A 49 16.59 1.31 -2.35
CA SER A 49 16.58 1.15 -0.89
C SER A 49 17.24 -0.12 -0.40
N TYR A 50 17.30 -1.16 -1.23
CA TYR A 50 17.79 -2.47 -0.80
C TYR A 50 19.28 -2.44 -0.44
N ASN A 51 19.58 -2.97 0.74
CA ASN A 51 20.93 -3.14 1.25
C ASN A 51 21.21 -4.63 1.44
N SER A 52 22.00 -5.20 0.52
CA SER A 52 22.34 -6.64 0.55
C SER A 52 23.13 -7.06 1.79
N SER A 53 23.85 -6.14 2.44
CA SER A 53 24.63 -6.44 3.64
C SER A 53 23.73 -6.60 4.90
N THR A 54 22.57 -5.96 4.93
CA THR A 54 21.64 -6.01 6.07
C THR A 54 20.37 -6.79 5.76
N GLY A 55 20.03 -6.97 4.48
CA GLY A 55 18.76 -7.52 4.01
C GLY A 55 17.57 -6.56 4.18
N GLU A 56 17.83 -5.28 4.45
CA GLU A 56 16.81 -4.25 4.65
C GLU A 56 16.54 -3.45 3.37
N GLY A 57 15.51 -2.63 3.38
CA GLY A 57 15.16 -1.75 2.28
C GLY A 57 14.37 -2.43 1.17
N VAL A 58 13.63 -3.45 1.50
CA VAL A 58 12.81 -4.24 0.57
C VAL A 58 11.35 -3.82 0.59
N LEU A 59 10.62 -4.09 -0.50
CA LEU A 59 9.15 -4.06 -0.50
C LEU A 59 8.66 -5.49 -0.30
N ILE A 60 7.88 -5.72 0.76
CA ILE A 60 7.39 -7.06 1.10
C ILE A 60 5.87 -7.03 1.14
N THR A 61 5.24 -8.00 0.46
CA THR A 61 3.79 -8.16 0.51
C THR A 61 3.44 -9.46 1.24
N TYR A 62 2.59 -9.31 2.25
CA TYR A 62 2.11 -10.38 3.12
C TYR A 62 0.66 -10.70 2.83
N LYS A 63 0.33 -11.98 2.82
CA LYS A 63 -1.04 -12.44 3.00
C LYS A 63 -1.32 -12.55 4.48
N SER A 64 -2.25 -11.73 4.97
CA SER A 64 -2.67 -11.79 6.36
C SER A 64 -3.65 -12.96 6.56
N ASN A 65 -3.50 -13.64 7.70
CA ASN A 65 -4.54 -14.53 8.21
C ASN A 65 -5.23 -13.80 9.38
N TYR A 66 -5.90 -12.70 9.04
CA TYR A 66 -6.65 -11.77 9.89
C TYR A 66 -5.83 -10.73 10.66
N SER A 67 -4.57 -10.99 11.00
CA SER A 67 -3.71 -10.08 11.75
C SER A 67 -2.26 -10.15 11.30
N GLU A 68 -1.44 -9.14 11.65
CA GLU A 68 0.00 -9.11 11.40
C GLU A 68 0.72 -10.34 11.97
N GLU A 69 0.34 -10.76 13.17
CA GLU A 69 0.99 -11.88 13.87
C GLU A 69 0.84 -13.23 13.16
N THR A 70 -0.19 -13.38 12.35
CA THR A 70 -0.50 -14.61 11.60
C THR A 70 -0.24 -14.48 10.10
N SER A 71 0.38 -13.37 9.67
CA SER A 71 0.69 -13.11 8.26
C SER A 71 1.90 -13.88 7.79
N TYR A 72 1.94 -14.22 6.51
CA TYR A 72 3.08 -14.84 5.84
C TYR A 72 3.36 -14.12 4.51
N ILE A 73 4.62 -14.11 4.09
CA ILE A 73 5.00 -13.48 2.81
C ILE A 73 4.31 -14.22 1.67
N GLY A 74 3.72 -13.49 0.74
CA GLY A 74 3.13 -14.06 -0.47
C GLY A 74 4.16 -14.91 -1.21
N SER A 75 3.84 -16.17 -1.48
CA SER A 75 4.74 -17.12 -2.14
C SER A 75 4.03 -17.92 -3.22
N ASP A 76 4.76 -18.25 -4.28
CA ASP A 76 4.28 -19.03 -5.42
C ASP A 76 5.34 -20.01 -5.91
N SER A 77 4.94 -21.07 -6.61
CA SER A 77 5.85 -22.13 -7.05
C SER A 77 6.38 -21.94 -8.48
N ASP A 78 5.71 -21.15 -9.32
CA ASP A 78 6.05 -20.96 -10.72
C ASP A 78 6.15 -19.48 -11.17
N ASN A 79 6.01 -18.54 -10.19
CA ASN A 79 6.03 -17.11 -10.39
C ASN A 79 4.89 -16.57 -11.27
N THR A 80 3.77 -17.30 -11.31
CA THR A 80 2.54 -16.90 -12.01
C THR A 80 1.43 -16.69 -10.99
N TRP A 81 1.29 -15.45 -10.57
CA TRP A 81 0.50 -15.06 -9.40
C TRP A 81 -1.00 -15.03 -9.71
N THR A 82 -1.76 -15.85 -9.01
CA THR A 82 -3.22 -16.00 -9.20
C THR A 82 -4.04 -15.28 -8.13
N ASP A 83 -3.42 -14.82 -7.05
CA ASP A 83 -4.07 -14.00 -6.02
C ASP A 83 -4.00 -12.53 -6.43
N ALA A 84 -5.07 -12.02 -7.03
CA ALA A 84 -5.14 -10.67 -7.57
C ALA A 84 -4.92 -9.57 -6.52
N SER A 85 -5.31 -9.82 -5.27
CA SER A 85 -5.09 -8.86 -4.17
C SER A 85 -3.60 -8.74 -3.83
N LEU A 86 -2.88 -9.87 -3.77
CA LEU A 86 -1.42 -9.86 -3.58
C LEU A 86 -0.71 -9.15 -4.73
N VAL A 87 -1.16 -9.41 -5.98
CA VAL A 87 -0.62 -8.74 -7.17
C VAL A 87 -0.79 -7.23 -7.07
N SER A 88 -2.01 -6.77 -6.80
CA SER A 88 -2.31 -5.34 -6.65
C SER A 88 -1.49 -4.69 -5.54
N ALA A 89 -1.47 -5.26 -4.34
CA ALA A 89 -0.75 -4.69 -3.21
C ALA A 89 0.76 -4.58 -3.48
N HIS A 90 1.36 -5.59 -4.12
CA HIS A 90 2.79 -5.60 -4.44
C HIS A 90 3.14 -4.60 -5.55
N TYR A 91 2.36 -4.58 -6.63
CA TYR A 91 2.51 -3.65 -7.73
C TYR A 91 2.36 -2.21 -7.24
N ASN A 92 1.29 -1.90 -6.50
CA ASN A 92 1.00 -0.55 -6.02
C ASN A 92 2.06 -0.02 -5.04
N ALA A 93 2.65 -0.89 -4.21
CA ALA A 93 3.79 -0.53 -3.37
C ALA A 93 5.03 -0.15 -4.22
N SER A 94 5.27 -0.89 -5.32
CA SER A 94 6.36 -0.61 -6.26
C SER A 94 6.16 0.74 -6.97
N GLU A 95 4.96 1.02 -7.49
CA GLU A 95 4.63 2.28 -8.17
C GLU A 95 4.74 3.48 -7.21
N SER A 96 4.24 3.32 -5.97
CA SER A 96 4.36 4.36 -4.95
C SER A 96 5.83 4.67 -4.62
N TYR A 97 6.66 3.63 -4.44
CA TYR A 97 8.09 3.81 -4.23
C TYR A 97 8.73 4.58 -5.38
N ASP A 98 8.50 4.13 -6.61
CA ASP A 98 9.13 4.68 -7.81
C ASP A 98 8.73 6.16 -8.00
N TYR A 99 7.46 6.51 -7.80
CA TYR A 99 7.02 7.90 -7.85
C TYR A 99 7.78 8.80 -6.86
N PHE A 100 7.87 8.42 -5.59
CA PHE A 100 8.56 9.23 -4.58
C PHE A 100 10.07 9.28 -4.81
N TYR A 101 10.66 8.20 -5.29
CA TYR A 101 12.08 8.15 -5.60
C TYR A 101 12.43 8.99 -6.83
N GLU A 102 11.71 8.85 -7.92
CA GLU A 102 11.97 9.55 -9.18
C GLU A 102 11.64 11.04 -9.09
N THR A 103 10.54 11.40 -8.42
CA THR A 103 10.08 12.79 -8.33
C THR A 103 10.83 13.59 -7.28
N PHE A 104 11.11 13.01 -6.13
CA PHE A 104 11.66 13.72 -4.98
C PHE A 104 13.01 13.19 -4.51
N SER A 105 13.58 12.18 -5.17
CA SER A 105 14.77 11.46 -4.72
C SER A 105 14.60 10.90 -3.29
N ARG A 106 13.35 10.57 -2.93
CA ARG A 106 13.03 10.06 -1.61
C ARG A 106 13.21 8.55 -1.57
N ASN A 107 14.17 8.09 -0.79
CA ASN A 107 14.48 6.67 -0.68
C ASN A 107 13.59 6.01 0.38
N SER A 108 12.49 5.38 -0.07
CA SER A 108 11.48 4.73 0.77
C SER A 108 10.63 5.70 1.60
N ILE A 109 9.66 5.17 2.39
CA ILE A 109 8.75 5.94 3.23
C ILE A 109 9.49 6.82 4.25
N ASP A 110 10.55 6.28 4.87
CA ASP A 110 11.33 6.98 5.89
C ASP A 110 12.37 7.97 5.30
N GLY A 111 12.58 7.94 3.97
CA GLY A 111 13.59 8.73 3.28
C GLY A 111 15.02 8.20 3.46
N SER A 112 15.18 7.05 4.11
CA SER A 112 16.48 6.46 4.49
C SER A 112 16.67 5.03 3.97
N GLY A 113 15.72 4.53 3.18
CA GLY A 113 15.79 3.19 2.60
C GLY A 113 15.20 2.11 3.53
N GLY A 114 14.26 2.44 4.39
CA GLY A 114 13.58 1.47 5.25
C GLY A 114 12.73 0.47 4.48
N THR A 115 12.58 -0.73 5.03
CA THR A 115 11.72 -1.78 4.49
C THR A 115 10.24 -1.38 4.58
N VAL A 116 9.50 -1.54 3.48
CA VAL A 116 8.06 -1.31 3.42
C VAL A 116 7.31 -2.63 3.40
N ARG A 117 6.24 -2.70 4.18
CA ARG A 117 5.40 -3.89 4.32
C ARG A 117 3.97 -3.58 3.94
N SER A 118 3.41 -4.39 3.06
CA SER A 118 1.99 -4.38 2.70
C SER A 118 1.33 -5.65 3.23
N PHE A 119 0.21 -5.50 3.91
CA PHE A 119 -0.57 -6.60 4.48
C PHE A 119 -1.96 -6.61 3.84
N GLU A 120 -2.30 -7.70 3.19
CA GLU A 120 -3.53 -7.94 2.45
C GLU A 120 -4.45 -8.91 3.21
N ASN A 121 -5.75 -8.85 2.96
CA ASN A 121 -6.75 -9.67 3.64
C ASN A 121 -6.83 -9.42 5.16
N VAL A 122 -6.65 -8.16 5.57
CA VAL A 122 -6.75 -7.77 6.98
C VAL A 122 -8.23 -7.68 7.38
N LYS A 123 -8.54 -8.13 8.59
CA LYS A 123 -9.90 -8.10 9.14
C LYS A 123 -9.99 -7.26 10.40
N ASN A 124 -11.21 -6.88 10.75
CA ASN A 124 -11.51 -6.27 12.04
C ASN A 124 -11.20 -7.25 13.19
N SER A 125 -11.02 -6.73 14.39
CA SER A 125 -10.70 -7.52 15.59
C SER A 125 -11.77 -8.56 15.97
N ASP A 126 -12.99 -8.39 15.48
CA ASP A 126 -14.09 -9.34 15.64
C ASP A 126 -14.18 -10.39 14.52
N GLY A 127 -13.25 -10.33 13.55
CA GLY A 127 -13.16 -11.26 12.43
C GLY A 127 -14.02 -10.89 11.22
N THR A 128 -14.74 -9.77 11.26
CA THR A 128 -15.51 -9.26 10.10
C THR A 128 -14.58 -8.66 9.05
N GLU A 129 -15.05 -8.56 7.81
CA GLU A 129 -14.30 -7.91 6.75
C GLU A 129 -14.07 -6.42 7.07
N MET A 130 -12.90 -5.90 6.71
CA MET A 130 -12.54 -4.52 6.96
C MET A 130 -12.80 -3.68 5.73
N ASN A 131 -13.63 -2.64 5.89
CA ASN A 131 -13.91 -1.62 4.88
C ASN A 131 -12.94 -0.43 5.03
N ASN A 132 -11.64 -0.71 5.11
CA ASN A 132 -10.62 0.31 5.29
C ASN A 132 -9.24 -0.15 4.78
N ALA A 133 -8.40 0.81 4.44
CA ALA A 133 -6.95 0.65 4.39
C ALA A 133 -6.32 1.62 5.39
N TYR A 134 -5.12 1.35 5.88
CA TYR A 134 -4.44 2.26 6.80
C TYR A 134 -2.92 2.02 6.89
N TRP A 135 -2.18 3.09 7.10
CA TRP A 135 -0.80 3.08 7.60
C TRP A 135 -0.81 3.10 9.14
N ASN A 136 0.04 2.28 9.79
CA ASN A 136 0.11 2.21 11.26
C ASN A 136 1.50 2.50 11.86
N GLY A 137 2.39 3.12 11.10
CA GLY A 137 3.79 3.35 11.51
C GLY A 137 4.74 2.19 11.22
N LYS A 138 4.24 1.04 10.72
CA LYS A 138 5.04 -0.17 10.44
C LYS A 138 4.79 -0.76 9.05
N GLY A 139 3.60 -0.59 8.52
CA GLY A 139 3.16 -1.12 7.24
C GLY A 139 1.82 -0.58 6.81
N ILE A 140 1.45 -0.90 5.58
CA ILE A 140 0.17 -0.56 4.97
C ILE A 140 -0.72 -1.80 5.03
N TYR A 141 -1.95 -1.63 5.50
CA TYR A 141 -2.90 -2.71 5.74
C TYR A 141 -4.14 -2.50 4.90
N TYR A 142 -4.53 -3.54 4.15
CA TYR A 142 -5.69 -3.51 3.25
C TYR A 142 -6.74 -4.52 3.69
N GLY A 143 -7.96 -4.04 3.91
CA GLY A 143 -9.14 -4.89 4.04
C GLY A 143 -9.67 -5.35 2.69
N ASN A 144 -10.46 -6.42 2.72
CA ASN A 144 -11.11 -6.93 1.50
C ASN A 144 -12.34 -6.12 1.09
N GLY A 145 -12.74 -5.14 1.89
CA GLY A 145 -14.05 -4.53 1.74
C GLY A 145 -15.16 -5.53 2.10
N GLU A 146 -16.39 -5.05 1.97
CA GLU A 146 -17.60 -5.86 2.15
C GLU A 146 -18.64 -5.34 1.15
N ASP A 147 -19.64 -4.63 1.64
CA ASP A 147 -20.68 -4.07 0.78
C ASP A 147 -20.27 -2.77 0.08
N MET A 148 -19.50 -1.94 0.78
CA MET A 148 -19.14 -0.58 0.34
C MET A 148 -17.97 -0.56 -0.65
N PHE A 149 -17.02 -1.48 -0.50
CA PHE A 149 -15.79 -1.56 -1.27
C PHE A 149 -15.53 -2.99 -1.76
N THR A 150 -14.87 -3.09 -2.90
CA THR A 150 -14.09 -4.28 -3.28
C THR A 150 -12.76 -4.28 -2.50
N PRO A 151 -11.88 -5.30 -2.60
CA PRO A 151 -10.61 -5.29 -1.86
C PRO A 151 -9.81 -4.01 -2.10
N LEU A 152 -9.44 -3.32 -1.01
CA LEU A 152 -8.89 -1.97 -1.06
C LEU A 152 -7.49 -1.89 -1.69
N ALA A 153 -6.78 -3.00 -1.76
CA ALA A 153 -5.53 -3.08 -2.52
C ALA A 153 -5.72 -2.88 -4.04
N GLY A 154 -6.97 -2.88 -4.55
CA GLY A 154 -7.27 -2.70 -5.96
C GLY A 154 -7.05 -1.30 -6.51
N ALA A 155 -6.99 -0.27 -5.65
CA ALA A 155 -6.83 1.11 -6.03
C ALA A 155 -5.39 1.60 -5.77
N LEU A 156 -4.73 2.10 -6.82
CA LEU A 156 -3.35 2.61 -6.72
C LEU A 156 -3.31 3.91 -5.91
N ASP A 157 -4.27 4.79 -6.11
CA ASP A 157 -4.43 6.04 -5.36
C ASP A 157 -4.60 5.81 -3.86
N VAL A 158 -5.39 4.78 -3.45
CA VAL A 158 -5.54 4.39 -2.04
C VAL A 158 -4.22 3.86 -1.48
N ALA A 159 -3.50 3.01 -2.22
CA ALA A 159 -2.20 2.51 -1.79
C ALA A 159 -1.18 3.65 -1.61
N ALA A 160 -1.16 4.60 -2.54
CA ALA A 160 -0.29 5.77 -2.49
C ALA A 160 -0.72 6.78 -1.41
N HIS A 161 -2.01 6.87 -1.09
CA HIS A 161 -2.53 7.62 0.05
C HIS A 161 -1.96 7.08 1.37
N GLU A 162 -2.04 5.77 1.58
CA GLU A 162 -1.49 5.13 2.78
C GLU A 162 0.04 5.24 2.86
N TRP A 163 0.73 5.09 1.71
CA TRP A 163 2.16 5.37 1.61
C TRP A 163 2.50 6.79 2.07
N SER A 164 1.68 7.75 1.67
CA SER A 164 1.88 9.17 1.94
C SER A 164 1.67 9.54 3.40
N HIS A 165 0.80 8.85 4.13
CA HIS A 165 0.72 8.96 5.59
C HIS A 165 2.07 8.64 6.25
N GLY A 166 2.72 7.58 5.78
CA GLY A 166 4.07 7.25 6.24
C GLY A 166 5.09 8.33 5.88
N VAL A 167 5.04 8.89 4.65
CA VAL A 167 5.92 10.00 4.26
C VAL A 167 5.69 11.24 5.14
N VAL A 168 4.44 11.58 5.44
CA VAL A 168 4.09 12.69 6.34
C VAL A 168 4.62 12.45 7.75
N GLU A 169 4.49 11.24 8.29
CA GLU A 169 5.01 10.85 9.61
C GLU A 169 6.53 11.09 9.69
N TRP A 170 7.28 10.71 8.66
CA TRP A 170 8.74 10.85 8.62
C TRP A 170 9.24 12.21 8.10
N THR A 171 8.35 13.16 7.86
CA THR A 171 8.72 14.53 7.40
C THR A 171 8.15 15.60 8.31
N SER A 172 6.92 16.05 8.05
CA SER A 172 6.25 17.08 8.84
C SER A 172 5.77 16.59 10.20
N GLY A 173 5.54 15.27 10.36
CA GLY A 173 5.13 14.66 11.61
C GLY A 173 3.83 15.25 12.16
N PHE A 174 2.86 15.56 11.28
CA PHE A 174 1.59 16.15 11.69
C PHE A 174 0.89 15.26 12.71
N VAL A 175 0.52 15.83 13.84
CA VAL A 175 -0.34 15.15 14.81
C VAL A 175 -1.69 14.87 14.14
N TYR A 176 -2.12 13.60 14.18
CA TYR A 176 -3.34 13.17 13.52
C TYR A 176 -4.58 13.55 14.34
N GLN A 177 -4.80 14.87 14.45
CA GLN A 177 -5.91 15.48 15.19
C GLN A 177 -6.21 16.88 14.64
N ASP A 178 -7.49 17.24 14.59
CA ASP A 178 -8.00 18.56 14.19
C ASP A 178 -7.41 19.00 12.82
N GLU A 179 -7.03 20.26 12.65
CA GLU A 179 -6.52 20.80 11.38
C GLU A 179 -5.24 20.12 10.91
N SER A 180 -4.37 19.70 11.82
CA SER A 180 -3.15 18.97 11.42
C SER A 180 -3.46 17.56 10.89
N GLY A 181 -4.51 16.93 11.42
CA GLY A 181 -5.04 15.67 10.88
C GLY A 181 -5.65 15.88 9.51
N ALA A 182 -6.44 16.94 9.31
CA ALA A 182 -7.01 17.29 8.02
C ALA A 182 -5.94 17.58 6.95
N LEU A 183 -4.83 18.24 7.34
CA LEU A 183 -3.68 18.44 6.45
C LEU A 183 -2.98 17.13 6.10
N ASN A 184 -2.85 16.20 7.06
CA ASN A 184 -2.29 14.88 6.81
C ASN A 184 -3.10 14.14 5.74
N GLU A 185 -4.43 14.10 5.88
CA GLU A 185 -5.34 13.52 4.88
C GLU A 185 -5.24 14.20 3.53
N SER A 186 -5.22 15.55 3.51
CA SER A 186 -5.10 16.32 2.28
C SER A 186 -3.81 16.03 1.51
N PHE A 187 -2.67 15.92 2.19
CA PHE A 187 -1.42 15.52 1.55
C PHE A 187 -1.46 14.08 1.05
N ALA A 188 -2.08 13.18 1.80
CA ALA A 188 -2.23 11.79 1.41
C ALA A 188 -3.08 11.67 0.14
N ASP A 189 -4.21 12.39 0.04
CA ASP A 189 -5.04 12.44 -1.17
C ASP A 189 -4.31 13.08 -2.36
N ILE A 190 -3.60 14.19 -2.15
CA ILE A 190 -2.82 14.84 -3.21
C ILE A 190 -1.81 13.86 -3.81
N PHE A 191 -1.06 13.14 -2.98
CA PHE A 191 -0.08 12.20 -3.49
C PHE A 191 -0.73 10.92 -4.03
N GLY A 192 -1.89 10.51 -3.51
CA GLY A 192 -2.70 9.45 -4.09
C GLY A 192 -2.96 9.69 -5.57
N VAL A 193 -3.63 10.80 -5.90
CA VAL A 193 -3.92 11.16 -7.31
C VAL A 193 -2.67 11.50 -8.13
N MET A 194 -1.58 11.92 -7.50
CA MET A 194 -0.33 12.21 -8.22
C MET A 194 0.48 10.97 -8.57
N VAL A 195 0.30 9.88 -7.87
CA VAL A 195 0.89 8.58 -8.19
C VAL A 195 0.08 7.89 -9.28
N ASP A 196 -1.23 7.81 -9.11
CA ASP A 196 -2.14 7.14 -10.03
C ASP A 196 -2.26 7.90 -11.36
N ARG A 197 -2.65 9.16 -11.35
CA ARG A 197 -2.72 10.08 -12.50
C ARG A 197 -3.76 9.77 -13.56
N ASP A 198 -4.62 8.84 -13.40
CA ASP A 198 -5.66 8.58 -14.40
C ASP A 198 -6.81 9.57 -14.29
N ASP A 199 -7.13 10.06 -13.09
CA ASP A 199 -8.08 11.15 -12.91
C ASP A 199 -7.79 12.04 -11.66
N TRP A 200 -8.81 12.65 -11.04
CA TRP A 200 -8.73 13.50 -9.84
C TRP A 200 -9.63 12.98 -8.71
N ALA A 201 -9.95 11.69 -8.75
CA ALA A 201 -10.72 11.03 -7.73
C ALA A 201 -9.83 10.22 -6.78
N ILE A 202 -10.40 9.70 -5.73
CA ILE A 202 -9.81 8.74 -4.80
C ILE A 202 -10.79 7.59 -4.63
N GLY A 203 -10.32 6.38 -4.89
CA GLY A 203 -11.03 5.14 -4.62
C GLY A 203 -12.07 4.74 -5.66
N GLU A 204 -12.05 5.32 -6.87
CA GLU A 204 -13.00 5.02 -7.94
C GLU A 204 -12.93 3.55 -8.36
N ASP A 205 -11.76 2.92 -8.32
CA ASP A 205 -11.56 1.52 -8.68
C ASP A 205 -12.18 0.53 -7.70
N ILE A 206 -12.46 0.95 -6.47
CA ILE A 206 -12.88 0.04 -5.40
C ILE A 206 -14.28 0.32 -4.84
N VAL A 207 -14.88 1.46 -5.14
CA VAL A 207 -16.18 1.82 -4.56
C VAL A 207 -17.34 1.06 -5.19
N ASN A 208 -18.31 0.68 -4.38
CA ASN A 208 -19.58 0.16 -4.86
C ASN A 208 -20.54 1.32 -5.16
N SER A 209 -21.02 1.42 -6.40
CA SER A 209 -21.91 2.50 -6.87
C SER A 209 -23.23 2.59 -6.14
N ASN A 210 -23.67 1.57 -5.42
CA ASN A 210 -24.85 1.63 -4.56
C ASN A 210 -24.63 2.51 -3.32
N TYR A 211 -23.42 2.59 -2.83
CA TYR A 211 -23.03 3.42 -1.68
C TYR A 211 -22.39 4.74 -2.13
N TYR A 212 -21.67 4.71 -3.24
CA TYR A 212 -20.95 5.86 -3.82
C TYR A 212 -21.48 6.13 -5.23
N PRO A 213 -22.64 6.78 -5.37
CA PRO A 213 -23.31 6.96 -6.68
C PRO A 213 -22.53 7.87 -7.64
N ASN A 214 -21.58 8.66 -7.13
CA ASN A 214 -20.70 9.48 -7.95
C ASN A 214 -19.50 8.69 -8.50
N GLY A 215 -19.31 7.42 -8.08
CA GLY A 215 -18.28 6.52 -8.57
C GLY A 215 -16.91 6.70 -7.94
N PHE A 216 -16.80 7.44 -6.84
CA PHE A 216 -15.55 7.65 -6.10
C PHE A 216 -15.81 7.92 -4.61
N LEU A 217 -14.78 7.78 -3.80
CA LEU A 217 -14.83 8.10 -2.37
C LEU A 217 -14.70 9.63 -2.14
N ARG A 218 -13.74 10.28 -2.77
CA ARG A 218 -13.48 11.73 -2.74
C ARG A 218 -13.08 12.21 -4.13
N SER A 219 -13.18 13.52 -4.37
CA SER A 219 -12.71 14.14 -5.61
C SER A 219 -11.93 15.42 -5.32
N MET A 220 -10.70 15.48 -5.79
CA MET A 220 -9.86 16.68 -5.69
C MET A 220 -10.32 17.80 -6.62
N LYS A 221 -11.11 17.46 -7.64
CA LYS A 221 -11.64 18.43 -8.63
C LYS A 221 -13.00 18.97 -8.21
N GLU A 222 -13.86 18.15 -7.63
CA GLU A 222 -15.24 18.47 -7.25
C GLU A 222 -15.51 17.94 -5.83
N PRO A 223 -14.85 18.51 -4.79
CA PRO A 223 -14.88 17.99 -3.43
C PRO A 223 -16.29 17.80 -2.87
N GLU A 224 -17.23 18.70 -3.22
CA GLU A 224 -18.62 18.66 -2.80
C GLU A 224 -19.38 17.41 -3.27
N LYS A 225 -18.94 16.76 -4.35
CA LYS A 225 -19.49 15.47 -4.79
C LYS A 225 -19.06 14.29 -3.93
N GLY A 226 -17.96 14.45 -3.18
CA GLY A 226 -17.48 13.50 -2.18
C GLY A 226 -17.78 13.94 -0.75
N ASP A 227 -18.81 14.79 -0.57
CA ASP A 227 -19.23 15.35 0.74
C ASP A 227 -18.08 16.09 1.47
N GLN A 228 -17.15 16.68 0.71
CA GLN A 228 -16.05 17.48 1.21
C GLN A 228 -16.28 18.96 0.91
N PRO A 229 -15.84 19.88 1.80
CA PRO A 229 -15.96 21.29 1.53
C PRO A 229 -15.02 21.74 0.41
N SER A 230 -15.52 22.56 -0.50
CA SER A 230 -14.72 23.22 -1.55
C SER A 230 -14.29 24.65 -1.17
N HIS A 231 -14.93 25.21 -0.16
CA HIS A 231 -14.68 26.55 0.34
C HIS A 231 -14.82 26.60 1.89
N TYR A 232 -14.09 27.52 2.53
CA TYR A 232 -14.07 27.67 4.00
C TYR A 232 -15.45 27.94 4.60
N ASP A 233 -16.31 28.66 3.87
CA ASP A 233 -17.67 28.98 4.32
C ASP A 233 -18.72 27.92 3.96
N ASP A 234 -18.33 26.76 3.47
CA ASP A 234 -19.26 25.70 3.14
C ASP A 234 -19.89 25.10 4.41
N ALA A 235 -21.20 24.77 4.30
CA ALA A 235 -22.00 24.27 5.42
C ALA A 235 -21.45 22.98 6.06
N VAL A 236 -20.60 22.25 5.37
CA VAL A 236 -19.95 21.03 5.85
C VAL A 236 -18.94 21.32 6.97
N PHE A 237 -18.44 22.57 7.07
CA PHE A 237 -17.60 23.04 8.20
C PHE A 237 -18.38 23.53 9.41
N LEU A 238 -19.69 23.69 9.30
CA LEU A 238 -20.56 24.21 10.37
C LEU A 238 -21.37 23.09 11.01
#